data_d2b9c08f31d05a385d2531a4c6289fcd
#
_entry.id   d2b9c08f31d05a385d2531a4c6289fcd
#
_cell.length_a   1.000
_cell.length_b   1.000
_cell.length_c   1.000
_cell.angle_alpha   90.00
_cell.angle_beta   90.00
_cell.angle_gamma   90.00
#
_symmetry.space_group_name_H-M   'P 1'
#
loop_
_entity.id
_entity.type
_entity.pdbx_description
1 polymer ?
#
loop_
_entity_poly.entity_id
_entity_poly.type
_entity_poly.pdbx_seq_one_letter_code
_entity_poly.pdbx_strand_id
1 'polypeptide(L)'
;MTFTATSSGDVSYNWTVSAGTISSGQGTSSITVDTTGLAGQNVTATVTISGGTITPDCGCPTTASETSSVAAPPQPVLVDQYGKLTNDDVKARIDGFYTTLNNDPSSHGYIIIYGTPAQIKAARAQIDKAIAFRKYDPSRVTIVEGPPQGDEVQVKLYQVPAGAENPRP
;
A
#
# COMPACT_ATOMS: atom_id res chain seq x y z
N MET A 1 -12.95 -10.66 3.45
CA MET A 1 -12.75 -11.37 2.15
C MET A 1 -13.87 -12.36 1.98
N THR A 2 -14.42 -12.54 0.76
CA THR A 2 -15.57 -13.44 0.52
C THR A 2 -15.18 -14.52 -0.49
N PHE A 3 -15.55 -15.77 -0.21
CA PHE A 3 -15.41 -16.90 -1.14
C PHE A 3 -16.80 -17.47 -1.40
N THR A 4 -17.04 -17.92 -2.65
CA THR A 4 -18.34 -18.45 -3.07
C THR A 4 -18.14 -19.71 -3.88
N ALA A 5 -18.94 -20.74 -3.59
CA ALA A 5 -19.01 -21.98 -4.34
C ALA A 5 -20.38 -22.13 -4.98
N THR A 6 -20.41 -22.65 -6.20
CA THR A 6 -21.65 -23.00 -6.90
C THR A 6 -21.78 -24.52 -6.97
N SER A 7 -22.91 -25.03 -6.59
CA SER A 7 -23.27 -26.44 -6.76
C SER A 7 -24.71 -26.59 -7.30
N SER A 8 -25.02 -27.70 -7.90
CA SER A 8 -26.38 -28.08 -8.28
C SER A 8 -26.95 -29.06 -7.27
N GLY A 9 -28.21 -28.80 -6.82
CA GLY A 9 -28.91 -29.68 -5.87
C GLY A 9 -28.76 -29.26 -4.40
N ASP A 10 -29.44 -30.02 -3.54
CA ASP A 10 -29.46 -29.81 -2.08
C ASP A 10 -28.19 -30.42 -1.49
N VAL A 11 -27.17 -29.61 -1.24
CA VAL A 11 -25.89 -30.03 -0.68
C VAL A 11 -25.54 -29.24 0.58
N SER A 12 -24.78 -29.86 1.44
CA SER A 12 -24.14 -29.20 2.59
C SER A 12 -22.74 -28.73 2.25
N TYR A 13 -22.36 -27.57 2.69
CA TYR A 13 -21.04 -26.97 2.48
C TYR A 13 -20.23 -27.03 3.78
N ASN A 14 -19.02 -27.48 3.70
CA ASN A 14 -18.06 -27.41 4.80
C ASN A 14 -16.81 -26.66 4.34
N TRP A 15 -16.56 -25.51 4.93
CA TRP A 15 -15.47 -24.64 4.56
C TRP A 15 -14.31 -24.70 5.55
N THR A 16 -13.10 -24.66 5.02
CA THR A 16 -11.87 -24.45 5.78
C THR A 16 -11.05 -23.36 5.11
N VAL A 17 -10.25 -22.65 5.90
CA VAL A 17 -9.36 -21.58 5.40
C VAL A 17 -7.94 -21.80 5.91
N SER A 18 -6.94 -21.48 5.08
CA SER A 18 -5.52 -21.63 5.43
C SER A 18 -5.05 -20.58 6.44
N ALA A 19 -5.69 -19.41 6.48
CA ALA A 19 -5.41 -18.32 7.39
C ALA A 19 -6.65 -17.44 7.58
N GLY A 20 -6.72 -16.66 8.67
CA GLY A 20 -7.89 -15.89 9.05
C GLY A 20 -8.93 -16.73 9.78
N THR A 21 -10.11 -16.13 9.96
CA THR A 21 -11.24 -16.78 10.66
C THR A 21 -12.51 -16.61 9.85
N ILE A 22 -13.27 -17.68 9.65
CA ILE A 22 -14.58 -17.60 9.02
C ILE A 22 -15.52 -16.85 9.97
N SER A 23 -15.89 -15.63 9.62
CA SER A 23 -16.75 -14.76 10.43
C SER A 23 -18.24 -15.04 10.20
N SER A 24 -18.61 -15.54 9.03
CA SER A 24 -19.99 -15.92 8.70
C SER A 24 -20.06 -16.84 7.50
N GLY A 25 -21.21 -17.50 7.30
CA GLY A 25 -21.54 -18.28 6.10
C GLY A 25 -21.09 -19.74 6.14
N GLN A 26 -20.52 -20.24 7.25
CA GLN A 26 -20.23 -21.67 7.37
C GLN A 26 -21.50 -22.52 7.18
N GLY A 27 -21.43 -23.56 6.36
CA GLY A 27 -22.58 -24.38 5.98
C GLY A 27 -23.37 -23.86 4.78
N THR A 28 -23.05 -22.71 4.22
CA THR A 28 -23.71 -22.12 3.04
C THR A 28 -22.76 -22.06 1.83
N SER A 29 -23.31 -21.69 0.67
CA SER A 29 -22.54 -21.54 -0.57
C SER A 29 -21.54 -20.38 -0.56
N SER A 30 -21.55 -19.52 0.46
CA SER A 30 -20.63 -18.36 0.55
C SER A 30 -20.19 -18.13 1.98
N ILE A 31 -18.88 -17.88 2.16
CA ILE A 31 -18.32 -17.52 3.45
C ILE A 31 -17.69 -16.14 3.41
N THR A 32 -17.69 -15.48 4.57
CA THR A 32 -16.87 -14.27 4.80
C THR A 32 -15.74 -14.64 5.77
N VAL A 33 -14.52 -14.31 5.37
CA VAL A 33 -13.30 -14.53 6.17
C VAL A 33 -12.79 -13.19 6.70
N ASP A 34 -12.58 -13.13 8.00
CA ASP A 34 -11.86 -12.01 8.62
C ASP A 34 -10.36 -12.21 8.35
N THR A 35 -9.77 -11.22 7.67
CA THR A 35 -8.36 -11.21 7.26
C THR A 35 -7.54 -10.17 8.01
N THR A 36 -8.01 -9.72 9.18
CA THR A 36 -7.29 -8.77 10.03
C THR A 36 -5.91 -9.31 10.38
N GLY A 37 -4.88 -8.51 10.13
CA GLY A 37 -3.48 -8.89 10.37
C GLY A 37 -2.82 -9.76 9.29
N LEU A 38 -3.53 -10.08 8.20
CA LEU A 38 -3.03 -10.90 7.10
C LEU A 38 -2.61 -10.10 5.85
N ALA A 39 -2.40 -8.80 5.99
CA ALA A 39 -2.00 -7.92 4.89
C ALA A 39 -0.79 -8.46 4.12
N GLY A 40 -0.90 -8.55 2.80
CA GLY A 40 0.13 -9.10 1.91
C GLY A 40 0.24 -10.63 1.90
N GLN A 41 -0.59 -11.35 2.64
CA GLN A 41 -0.62 -12.81 2.66
C GLN A 41 -1.69 -13.37 1.72
N ASN A 42 -1.56 -14.66 1.39
CA ASN A 42 -2.56 -15.40 0.64
C ASN A 42 -3.45 -16.19 1.59
N VAL A 43 -4.74 -16.18 1.31
CA VAL A 43 -5.73 -17.01 1.99
C VAL A 43 -6.33 -17.98 0.99
N THR A 44 -6.23 -19.28 1.29
CA THR A 44 -6.86 -20.35 0.52
C THR A 44 -8.11 -20.81 1.27
N ALA A 45 -9.25 -20.70 0.64
CA ALA A 45 -10.49 -21.31 1.12
C ALA A 45 -10.70 -22.65 0.39
N THR A 46 -11.02 -23.66 1.14
CA THR A 46 -11.37 -24.99 0.63
C THR A 46 -12.79 -25.34 1.08
N VAL A 47 -13.61 -25.67 0.12
CA VAL A 47 -14.97 -26.15 0.36
C VAL A 47 -15.05 -27.64 0.08
N THR A 48 -15.68 -28.40 0.97
CA THR A 48 -16.08 -29.75 0.75
C THR A 48 -17.62 -29.82 0.75
N ILE A 49 -18.20 -30.39 -0.29
CA ILE A 49 -19.64 -30.56 -0.40
C ILE A 49 -20.02 -32.00 -0.06
N SER A 50 -21.16 -32.17 0.62
CA SER A 50 -21.71 -33.46 0.97
C SER A 50 -23.24 -33.42 0.91
N GLY A 51 -23.88 -34.60 0.79
CA GLY A 51 -25.34 -34.73 0.66
C GLY A 51 -25.83 -34.59 -0.79
N GLY A 52 -27.12 -34.59 -0.99
CA GLY A 52 -27.73 -34.62 -2.31
C GLY A 52 -27.55 -35.98 -3.02
N THR A 53 -27.93 -36.04 -4.30
CA THR A 53 -27.73 -37.20 -5.15
C THR A 53 -26.31 -37.19 -5.75
N ILE A 54 -25.29 -37.07 -4.90
CA ILE A 54 -23.90 -37.28 -5.35
C ILE A 54 -23.72 -38.77 -5.52
N THR A 55 -24.00 -39.26 -6.74
CA THR A 55 -23.72 -40.66 -7.04
C THR A 55 -22.22 -40.85 -7.14
N PRO A 56 -21.64 -41.85 -6.44
CA PRO A 56 -20.18 -42.12 -6.50
C PRO A 56 -19.67 -42.36 -7.92
N ASP A 57 -20.57 -42.65 -8.85
CA ASP A 57 -20.27 -43.02 -10.24
C ASP A 57 -19.98 -41.84 -11.18
N CYS A 58 -20.25 -40.60 -10.79
CA CYS A 58 -20.02 -39.46 -11.71
C CYS A 58 -18.57 -38.94 -11.74
N GLY A 59 -17.72 -39.39 -10.84
CA GLY A 59 -16.36 -38.87 -10.72
C GLY A 59 -16.29 -37.35 -10.42
N CYS A 60 -17.39 -36.79 -9.94
CA CYS A 60 -17.47 -35.32 -9.67
C CYS A 60 -16.63 -34.96 -8.44
N PRO A 61 -15.80 -33.93 -8.53
CA PRO A 61 -15.04 -33.49 -7.37
C PRO A 61 -15.98 -32.95 -6.29
N THR A 62 -15.83 -33.44 -5.07
CA THR A 62 -16.57 -32.99 -3.89
C THR A 62 -15.84 -31.89 -3.13
N THR A 63 -14.66 -31.49 -3.59
CA THR A 63 -13.82 -30.50 -2.96
C THR A 63 -13.31 -29.53 -3.99
N ALA A 64 -13.33 -28.24 -3.67
CA ALA A 64 -12.75 -27.18 -4.48
C ALA A 64 -11.98 -26.20 -3.57
N SER A 65 -10.94 -25.59 -4.12
CA SER A 65 -10.14 -24.61 -3.40
C SER A 65 -9.90 -23.38 -4.27
N GLU A 66 -9.93 -22.21 -3.63
CA GLU A 66 -9.59 -20.94 -4.25
C GLU A 66 -8.63 -20.17 -3.34
N THR A 67 -7.61 -19.54 -3.94
CA THR A 67 -6.63 -18.72 -3.24
C THR A 67 -6.78 -17.28 -3.66
N SER A 68 -6.89 -16.37 -2.69
CA SER A 68 -6.95 -14.94 -2.91
C SER A 68 -5.93 -14.23 -2.02
N SER A 69 -5.35 -13.14 -2.53
CA SER A 69 -4.38 -12.32 -1.79
C SER A 69 -5.08 -11.24 -0.98
N VAL A 70 -4.64 -11.04 0.25
CA VAL A 70 -5.02 -9.88 1.08
C VAL A 70 -4.16 -8.70 0.67
N ALA A 71 -4.79 -7.61 0.24
CA ALA A 71 -4.05 -6.42 -0.18
C ALA A 71 -3.13 -5.93 0.93
N ALA A 72 -1.86 -5.70 0.61
CA ALA A 72 -0.95 -5.03 1.51
C ALA A 72 -1.30 -3.52 1.57
N PRO A 73 -1.13 -2.86 2.73
CA PRO A 73 -1.30 -1.42 2.78
C PRO A 73 -0.29 -0.75 1.85
N PRO A 74 -0.69 0.33 1.17
CA PRO A 74 0.22 1.09 0.34
C PRO A 74 1.41 1.60 1.18
N GLN A 75 2.59 1.68 0.55
CA GLN A 75 3.82 2.11 1.22
C GLN A 75 4.34 3.38 0.56
N PRO A 76 5.01 4.28 1.32
CA PRO A 76 5.71 5.42 0.74
C PRO A 76 6.80 4.95 -0.22
N VAL A 77 6.93 5.64 -1.35
CA VAL A 77 7.96 5.37 -2.36
C VAL A 77 8.99 6.49 -2.34
N LEU A 78 10.27 6.15 -2.16
CA LEU A 78 11.36 7.11 -2.32
C LEU A 78 11.48 7.46 -3.82
N VAL A 79 11.16 8.71 -4.16
CA VAL A 79 11.22 9.21 -5.54
C VAL A 79 12.62 9.69 -5.88
N ASP A 80 13.23 10.43 -4.95
CA ASP A 80 14.56 11.01 -5.15
C ASP A 80 15.26 11.30 -3.82
N GLN A 81 16.59 11.39 -3.86
CA GLN A 81 17.40 11.84 -2.73
C GLN A 81 18.62 12.61 -3.21
N TYR A 82 19.02 13.62 -2.46
CA TYR A 82 20.18 14.41 -2.78
C TYR A 82 20.82 15.06 -1.55
N GLY A 83 22.09 15.42 -1.68
CA GLY A 83 22.84 16.18 -0.68
C GLY A 83 22.82 17.69 -0.97
N LYS A 84 23.94 18.37 -0.71
CA LYS A 84 24.08 19.79 -1.03
C LYS A 84 24.10 20.02 -2.54
N LEU A 85 23.18 20.83 -3.04
CA LEU A 85 23.03 21.17 -4.46
C LEU A 85 22.94 22.67 -4.68
N THR A 86 23.11 23.11 -5.94
CA THR A 86 22.84 24.48 -6.37
C THR A 86 21.32 24.74 -6.40
N ASN A 87 20.92 26.01 -6.41
CA ASN A 87 19.49 26.37 -6.48
C ASN A 87 18.82 25.85 -7.76
N ASP A 88 19.55 25.80 -8.88
CA ASP A 88 18.98 25.36 -10.16
C ASP A 88 18.83 23.82 -10.20
N ASP A 89 19.77 23.09 -9.61
CA ASP A 89 19.64 21.64 -9.45
C ASP A 89 18.46 21.29 -8.53
N VAL A 90 18.29 22.02 -7.40
CA VAL A 90 17.14 21.83 -6.51
C VAL A 90 15.81 22.07 -7.25
N LYS A 91 15.73 23.13 -8.09
CA LYS A 91 14.53 23.37 -8.91
C LYS A 91 14.23 22.19 -9.82
N ALA A 92 15.25 21.64 -10.50
CA ALA A 92 15.08 20.49 -11.40
C ALA A 92 14.57 19.24 -10.65
N ARG A 93 15.08 18.98 -9.43
CA ARG A 93 14.62 17.89 -8.57
C ARG A 93 13.17 18.08 -8.13
N ILE A 94 12.81 19.30 -7.72
CA ILE A 94 11.43 19.65 -7.33
C ILE A 94 10.48 19.55 -8.53
N ASP A 95 10.90 19.96 -9.73
CA ASP A 95 10.11 19.81 -10.97
C ASP A 95 9.79 18.34 -11.25
N GLY A 96 10.79 17.45 -11.17
CA GLY A 96 10.61 16.00 -11.32
C GLY A 96 9.68 15.42 -10.25
N PHE A 97 9.83 15.87 -9.01
CA PHE A 97 9.00 15.41 -7.90
C PHE A 97 7.52 15.80 -8.08
N TYR A 98 7.23 17.06 -8.43
CA TYR A 98 5.85 17.47 -8.71
C TYR A 98 5.26 16.80 -9.95
N THR A 99 6.09 16.47 -10.94
CA THR A 99 5.64 15.65 -12.08
C THR A 99 5.16 14.27 -11.61
N THR A 100 5.91 13.62 -10.71
CA THR A 100 5.51 12.34 -10.11
C THR A 100 4.20 12.47 -9.34
N LEU A 101 4.04 13.51 -8.51
CA LEU A 101 2.81 13.76 -7.76
C LEU A 101 1.60 14.06 -8.68
N ASN A 102 1.82 14.70 -9.82
CA ASN A 102 0.75 15.00 -10.77
C ASN A 102 0.27 13.75 -11.53
N ASN A 103 1.15 12.76 -11.71
CA ASN A 103 0.77 11.47 -12.30
C ASN A 103 -0.11 10.63 -11.36
N ASP A 104 -0.06 10.89 -10.05
CA ASP A 104 -0.97 10.33 -9.05
C ASP A 104 -1.54 11.43 -8.16
N PRO A 105 -2.66 12.06 -8.56
CA PRO A 105 -3.28 13.15 -7.80
C PRO A 105 -3.73 12.78 -6.39
N SER A 106 -3.92 11.48 -6.11
CA SER A 106 -4.32 10.99 -4.79
C SER A 106 -3.15 10.90 -3.80
N SER A 107 -1.91 10.93 -4.29
CA SER A 107 -0.71 10.87 -3.47
C SER A 107 -0.34 12.24 -2.90
N HIS A 108 0.38 12.20 -1.78
CA HIS A 108 0.95 13.37 -1.11
C HIS A 108 2.48 13.32 -1.14
N GLY A 109 3.12 14.46 -1.32
CA GLY A 109 4.56 14.56 -1.26
C GLY A 109 5.05 14.68 0.19
N TYR A 110 6.09 13.94 0.54
CA TYR A 110 6.69 14.03 1.86
C TYR A 110 8.21 14.20 1.72
N ILE A 111 8.73 15.31 2.24
CA ILE A 111 10.15 15.67 2.13
C ILE A 111 10.77 15.63 3.51
N ILE A 112 11.83 14.85 3.68
CA ILE A 112 12.59 14.79 4.92
C ILE A 112 13.96 15.40 4.67
N ILE A 113 14.33 16.41 5.48
CA ILE A 113 15.63 17.06 5.44
C ILE A 113 16.42 16.66 6.67
N TYR A 114 17.51 15.92 6.48
CA TYR A 114 18.43 15.50 7.52
C TYR A 114 19.64 16.43 7.54
N GLY A 115 20.07 16.83 8.72
CA GLY A 115 21.26 17.67 8.88
C GLY A 115 21.27 18.48 10.16
N THR A 116 22.24 19.36 10.30
CA THR A 116 22.26 20.35 11.37
C THR A 116 21.17 21.40 11.17
N PRO A 117 20.74 22.12 12.22
CA PRO A 117 19.71 23.17 12.07
C PRO A 117 20.02 24.23 10.99
N ALA A 118 21.30 24.59 10.83
CA ALA A 118 21.72 25.52 9.79
C ALA A 118 21.59 24.94 8.38
N GLN A 119 21.96 23.66 8.20
CA GLN A 119 21.83 22.94 6.93
C GLN A 119 20.36 22.74 6.55
N ILE A 120 19.53 22.32 7.50
CA ILE A 120 18.08 22.15 7.30
C ILE A 120 17.44 23.46 6.87
N LYS A 121 17.73 24.57 7.58
CA LYS A 121 17.20 25.89 7.24
C LYS A 121 17.60 26.33 5.82
N ALA A 122 18.85 26.07 5.42
CA ALA A 122 19.33 26.43 4.08
C ALA A 122 18.65 25.58 3.00
N ALA A 123 18.58 24.25 3.17
CA ALA A 123 17.94 23.34 2.23
C ALA A 123 16.44 23.62 2.09
N ARG A 124 15.75 23.84 3.21
CA ARG A 124 14.33 24.21 3.22
C ARG A 124 14.07 25.50 2.43
N ALA A 125 14.89 26.52 2.65
CA ALA A 125 14.76 27.79 1.92
C ALA A 125 14.97 27.63 0.40
N GLN A 126 15.83 26.70 -0.04
CA GLN A 126 15.99 26.37 -1.46
C GLN A 126 14.76 25.68 -2.03
N ILE A 127 14.18 24.71 -1.31
CA ILE A 127 12.96 23.99 -1.71
C ILE A 127 11.77 24.95 -1.78
N ASP A 128 11.54 25.76 -0.74
CA ASP A 128 10.45 26.73 -0.70
C ASP A 128 10.54 27.74 -1.86
N LYS A 129 11.76 28.21 -2.18
CA LYS A 129 12.01 29.08 -3.35
C LYS A 129 11.71 28.37 -4.67
N ALA A 130 12.07 27.10 -4.81
CA ALA A 130 11.79 26.32 -6.02
C ALA A 130 10.28 26.15 -6.23
N ILE A 131 9.53 25.77 -5.18
CA ILE A 131 8.08 25.63 -5.20
C ILE A 131 7.40 26.96 -5.58
N ALA A 132 7.79 28.05 -4.92
CA ALA A 132 7.23 29.38 -5.19
C ALA A 132 7.55 29.89 -6.60
N PHE A 133 8.78 29.68 -7.08
CA PHE A 133 9.20 30.09 -8.42
C PHE A 133 8.39 29.41 -9.52
N ARG A 134 8.10 28.13 -9.36
CA ARG A 134 7.29 27.32 -10.29
C ARG A 134 5.79 27.49 -10.08
N LYS A 135 5.36 28.16 -9.03
CA LYS A 135 3.94 28.31 -8.65
C LYS A 135 3.26 26.96 -8.39
N TYR A 136 4.01 25.98 -7.88
CA TYR A 136 3.45 24.72 -7.45
C TYR A 136 2.60 24.91 -6.19
N ASP A 137 1.59 24.04 -6.04
CA ASP A 137 0.73 24.03 -4.84
C ASP A 137 1.53 23.52 -3.62
N PRO A 138 1.85 24.36 -2.63
CA PRO A 138 2.60 23.92 -1.46
C PRO A 138 1.82 22.99 -0.55
N SER A 139 0.48 22.95 -0.65
CA SER A 139 -0.35 22.05 0.15
C SER A 139 -0.20 20.58 -0.24
N ARG A 140 0.34 20.31 -1.43
CA ARG A 140 0.64 18.97 -1.93
C ARG A 140 1.85 18.33 -1.26
N VAL A 141 2.60 19.08 -0.43
CA VAL A 141 3.89 18.62 0.11
C VAL A 141 3.99 18.94 1.61
N THR A 142 4.40 17.96 2.40
CA THR A 142 4.80 18.15 3.80
C THR A 142 6.32 18.09 3.90
N ILE A 143 6.94 19.08 4.54
CA ILE A 143 8.39 19.11 4.78
C ILE A 143 8.65 18.92 6.27
N VAL A 144 9.42 17.91 6.62
CA VAL A 144 9.81 17.59 7.99
C VAL A 144 11.33 17.58 8.16
N GLU A 145 11.77 17.74 9.39
CA GLU A 145 13.16 17.78 9.78
C GLU A 145 13.54 16.43 10.41
N GLY A 146 14.66 15.88 9.98
CA GLY A 146 15.25 14.67 10.53
C GLY A 146 16.56 14.94 11.27
N PRO A 147 17.02 14.03 12.13
CA PRO A 147 18.31 14.15 12.80
C PRO A 147 19.45 14.10 11.77
N PRO A 148 20.65 14.64 12.09
CA PRO A 148 21.80 14.53 11.21
C PRO A 148 22.14 13.06 10.90
N GLN A 149 22.35 12.77 9.61
CA GLN A 149 22.79 11.47 9.12
C GLN A 149 24.19 11.63 8.48
N GLY A 150 25.21 11.85 9.29
CA GLY A 150 26.56 12.20 8.85
C GLY A 150 26.81 13.71 8.84
N ASP A 151 27.88 14.13 8.16
CA ASP A 151 28.36 15.52 8.18
C ASP A 151 27.67 16.43 7.16
N GLU A 152 26.99 15.86 6.19
CA GLU A 152 26.34 16.58 5.10
C GLU A 152 24.82 16.55 5.21
N VAL A 153 24.18 17.61 4.68
CA VAL A 153 22.73 17.64 4.52
C VAL A 153 22.28 16.55 3.55
N GLN A 154 21.19 15.88 3.87
CA GLN A 154 20.53 14.95 2.98
C GLN A 154 19.04 15.27 2.89
N VAL A 155 18.52 15.32 1.68
CA VAL A 155 17.10 15.54 1.39
C VAL A 155 16.54 14.29 0.73
N LYS A 156 15.42 13.77 1.25
CA LYS A 156 14.70 12.63 0.67
C LYS A 156 13.28 13.04 0.30
N LEU A 157 12.88 12.72 -0.91
CA LEU A 157 11.58 13.04 -1.48
C LEU A 157 10.76 11.75 -1.61
N TYR A 158 9.64 11.67 -0.93
CA TYR A 158 8.75 10.52 -0.96
C TYR A 158 7.40 10.85 -1.56
N GLN A 159 6.91 9.98 -2.42
CA GLN A 159 5.50 9.91 -2.78
C GLN A 159 4.79 9.00 -1.78
N VAL A 160 3.77 9.52 -1.13
CA VAL A 160 2.96 8.81 -0.14
C VAL A 160 1.58 8.58 -0.74
N PRO A 161 1.25 7.35 -1.17
CA PRO A 161 -0.07 7.02 -1.68
C PRO A 161 -1.15 7.20 -0.62
N ALA A 162 -2.40 7.42 -1.05
CA ALA A 162 -3.53 7.52 -0.13
C ALA A 162 -3.64 6.26 0.74
N GLY A 163 -3.75 6.44 2.07
CA GLY A 163 -3.81 5.35 3.04
C GLY A 163 -2.45 4.77 3.47
N ALA A 164 -1.34 5.24 2.91
CA ALA A 164 0.00 4.89 3.40
C ALA A 164 0.37 5.69 4.65
N GLU A 165 1.17 5.08 5.53
CA GLU A 165 1.78 5.81 6.64
C GLU A 165 2.91 6.72 6.13
N ASN A 166 3.07 7.90 6.75
CA ASN A 166 4.17 8.78 6.40
C ASN A 166 5.54 8.16 6.76
N PRO A 167 6.58 8.37 5.93
CA PRO A 167 7.93 7.95 6.27
C PRO A 167 8.38 8.62 7.58
N ARG A 168 9.09 7.87 8.40
CA ARG A 168 9.66 8.41 9.64
C ARG A 168 11.04 9.01 9.36
N PRO A 169 11.37 10.16 9.98
CA PRO A 169 12.70 10.77 9.90
C PRO A 169 13.79 9.90 10.50
#